data_b2b9673eeb874d90f5afb1d915dbf62b
#
_entry.id   b2b9673eeb874d90f5afb1d915dbf62b
#
_cell.length_a   1.000
_cell.length_b   1.000
_cell.length_c   1.000
_cell.angle_alpha   90.00
_cell.angle_beta   90.00
_cell.angle_gamma   90.00
#
_symmetry.space_group_name_H-M   'P 1'
#
loop_
_entity.id
_entity.type
_entity.pdbx_description
1 polymer ?
#
loop_
_entity_poly.entity_id
_entity_poly.type
_entity_poly.pdbx_seq_one_letter_code
_entity_poly.pdbx_strand_id
1 'polypeptide(L)'
;ILLFFSFISHCFNLFLYKYKYLMTLQDRINIISELGIYLRKNFLEDHFDSIKIATVKNPWFTVKSITNAVLSISDMVEKDMLNAWLNPYTIKEPSSSKNVLIIMAGNIPLVGFHDLLSVIIMGHNPVIKLSSNDNVLMPLIINIFLDLFPSNYNQIKFINDVKGRSFDAVITTGTDNSANYFKYYCKDAKKIIRKNRRSIAVLDGSESSQQIKGLANDIFLYYGLGCRNVSKLYLPCGYDLNILFKSFYL
;
A
#
# COMPACT_ATOMS: atom_id res chain seq x y z
N ILE A 1 12.55 3.70 -52.85
CA ILE A 1 11.23 3.39 -52.30
C ILE A 1 11.36 2.70 -50.92
N LEU A 2 12.24 1.70 -50.75
CA LEU A 2 12.48 0.99 -49.49
C LEU A 2 13.05 1.89 -48.38
N LEU A 3 13.89 2.88 -48.67
CA LEU A 3 14.43 3.84 -47.71
C LEU A 3 13.38 4.85 -47.20
N PHE A 4 12.37 5.18 -48.00
CA PHE A 4 11.31 6.08 -47.65
C PHE A 4 10.30 5.45 -46.67
N PHE A 5 10.03 4.15 -46.80
CA PHE A 5 9.19 3.38 -45.87
C PHE A 5 9.85 3.18 -44.50
N SER A 6 11.18 2.99 -44.48
CA SER A 6 11.94 2.90 -43.24
C SER A 6 11.93 4.24 -42.46
N PHE A 7 12.04 5.36 -43.18
CA PHE A 7 12.02 6.69 -42.56
C PHE A 7 10.64 7.05 -42.02
N ILE A 8 9.56 6.72 -42.73
CA ILE A 8 8.18 6.94 -42.27
C ILE A 8 7.87 6.04 -41.06
N SER A 9 8.30 4.77 -41.05
CA SER A 9 8.16 3.87 -39.92
C SER A 9 8.93 4.37 -38.70
N HIS A 10 10.13 4.93 -38.88
CA HIS A 10 10.93 5.50 -37.81
C HIS A 10 10.35 6.80 -37.26
N CYS A 11 9.87 7.69 -38.14
CA CYS A 11 9.15 8.90 -37.74
C CYS A 11 7.81 8.61 -37.08
N PHE A 12 7.07 7.59 -37.54
CA PHE A 12 5.82 7.16 -36.93
C PHE A 12 6.05 6.53 -35.56
N ASN A 13 7.10 5.74 -35.36
CA ASN A 13 7.52 5.25 -34.07
C ASN A 13 8.01 6.36 -33.14
N LEU A 14 8.77 7.36 -33.66
CA LEU A 14 9.16 8.55 -32.91
C LEU A 14 7.97 9.46 -32.56
N PHE A 15 6.96 9.53 -33.43
CA PHE A 15 5.73 10.27 -33.18
C PHE A 15 4.85 9.56 -32.13
N LEU A 16 4.75 8.24 -32.16
CA LEU A 16 4.10 7.42 -31.11
C LEU A 16 4.88 7.47 -29.79
N TYR A 17 6.21 7.58 -29.83
CA TYR A 17 7.06 7.76 -28.64
C TYR A 17 6.87 9.13 -27.97
N LYS A 18 6.41 10.13 -28.72
CA LYS A 18 6.22 11.51 -28.24
C LYS A 18 4.83 11.76 -27.65
N TYR A 19 3.84 10.95 -27.98
CA TYR A 19 2.58 10.88 -27.26
C TYR A 19 2.78 9.99 -26.04
N LYS A 20 3.28 10.56 -24.95
CA LYS A 20 3.19 10.00 -23.61
C LYS A 20 1.69 9.79 -23.35
N TYR A 21 1.23 8.56 -23.54
CA TYR A 21 -0.16 8.19 -23.30
C TYR A 21 -0.38 8.47 -21.80
N LEU A 22 -1.03 9.58 -21.50
CA LEU A 22 -1.47 9.89 -20.15
C LEU A 22 -2.54 8.87 -19.83
N MET A 23 -2.19 7.87 -19.02
CA MET A 23 -3.13 6.87 -18.56
C MET A 23 -4.30 7.56 -17.88
N THR A 24 -5.51 7.26 -18.33
CA THR A 24 -6.73 7.74 -17.71
C THR A 24 -6.93 7.08 -16.33
N LEU A 25 -7.79 7.64 -15.51
CA LEU A 25 -8.18 7.02 -14.25
C LEU A 25 -8.68 5.58 -14.46
N GLN A 26 -9.44 5.35 -15.52
CA GLN A 26 -9.98 4.04 -15.83
C GLN A 26 -8.87 3.04 -16.20
N ASP A 27 -7.84 3.48 -16.93
CA ASP A 27 -6.69 2.63 -17.24
C ASP A 27 -5.96 2.25 -15.96
N ARG A 28 -5.74 3.19 -15.04
CA ARG A 28 -5.11 2.93 -13.75
C ARG A 28 -5.92 1.95 -12.88
N ILE A 29 -7.24 2.10 -12.85
CA ILE A 29 -8.14 1.17 -12.14
C ILE A 29 -8.01 -0.23 -12.74
N ASN A 30 -8.09 -0.38 -14.05
CA ASN A 30 -7.99 -1.68 -14.72
C ASN A 30 -6.65 -2.36 -14.39
N ILE A 31 -5.56 -1.63 -14.55
CA ILE A 31 -4.19 -2.10 -14.27
C ILE A 31 -4.02 -2.59 -12.83
N ILE A 32 -4.48 -1.79 -11.88
CA ILE A 32 -4.38 -2.13 -10.45
C ILE A 32 -5.27 -3.34 -10.12
N SER A 33 -6.42 -3.47 -10.78
CA SER A 33 -7.29 -4.64 -10.61
C SER A 33 -6.63 -5.93 -11.14
N GLU A 34 -5.91 -5.87 -12.27
CA GLU A 34 -5.13 -7.00 -12.78
C GLU A 34 -4.02 -7.42 -11.81
N LEU A 35 -3.34 -6.46 -11.17
CA LEU A 35 -2.41 -6.77 -10.08
C LEU A 35 -3.11 -7.56 -8.97
N GLY A 36 -4.31 -7.14 -8.55
CA GLY A 36 -5.09 -7.86 -7.53
C GLY A 36 -5.42 -9.30 -7.92
N ILE A 37 -5.79 -9.52 -9.18
CA ILE A 37 -6.06 -10.87 -9.71
C ILE A 37 -4.78 -11.74 -9.65
N TYR A 38 -3.64 -11.20 -10.07
CA TYR A 38 -2.35 -11.89 -9.99
C TYR A 38 -1.99 -12.23 -8.55
N LEU A 39 -2.08 -11.27 -7.65
CA LEU A 39 -1.76 -11.44 -6.23
C LEU A 39 -2.57 -12.56 -5.59
N ARG A 40 -3.85 -12.66 -5.91
CA ARG A 40 -4.75 -13.69 -5.38
C ARG A 40 -4.40 -15.09 -5.87
N LYS A 41 -4.06 -15.21 -7.16
CA LYS A 41 -3.94 -16.51 -7.82
C LYS A 41 -2.53 -17.08 -7.77
N ASN A 42 -1.52 -16.23 -7.95
CA ASN A 42 -0.18 -16.66 -8.29
C ASN A 42 0.87 -16.32 -7.25
N PHE A 43 0.65 -15.27 -6.42
CA PHE A 43 1.71 -14.69 -5.60
C PHE A 43 2.42 -15.69 -4.69
N LEU A 44 1.67 -16.57 -4.02
CA LEU A 44 2.25 -17.49 -3.04
C LEU A 44 3.12 -18.56 -3.70
N GLU A 45 2.73 -19.03 -4.89
CA GLU A 45 3.45 -20.07 -5.63
C GLU A 45 4.66 -19.46 -6.35
N ASP A 46 4.46 -18.39 -7.10
CA ASP A 46 5.52 -17.78 -7.93
C ASP A 46 6.63 -17.12 -7.09
N HIS A 47 6.32 -16.69 -5.86
CA HIS A 47 7.25 -15.89 -5.04
C HIS A 47 7.59 -16.53 -3.69
N PHE A 48 7.50 -17.85 -3.59
CA PHE A 48 7.76 -18.59 -2.35
C PHE A 48 9.13 -18.26 -1.73
N ASP A 49 10.19 -18.19 -2.53
CA ASP A 49 11.54 -17.87 -2.05
C ASP A 49 11.63 -16.43 -1.51
N SER A 50 11.00 -15.47 -2.17
CA SER A 50 10.95 -14.09 -1.69
C SER A 50 10.19 -13.97 -0.36
N ILE A 51 9.10 -14.73 -0.21
CA ILE A 51 8.34 -14.82 1.05
C ILE A 51 9.25 -15.38 2.15
N LYS A 52 9.99 -16.45 1.88
CA LYS A 52 10.94 -17.05 2.82
C LYS A 52 12.04 -16.04 3.22
N ILE A 53 12.59 -15.30 2.27
CA ILE A 53 13.56 -14.22 2.56
C ILE A 53 12.93 -13.16 3.47
N ALA A 54 11.69 -12.74 3.20
CA ALA A 54 11.01 -11.76 4.03
C ALA A 54 10.79 -12.25 5.47
N THR A 55 10.42 -13.52 5.68
CA THR A 55 10.25 -14.10 7.02
C THR A 55 11.58 -14.19 7.79
N VAL A 56 12.68 -14.48 7.11
CA VAL A 56 14.02 -14.51 7.73
C VAL A 56 14.48 -13.10 8.12
N LYS A 57 14.24 -12.10 7.26
CA LYS A 57 14.63 -10.71 7.54
C LYS A 57 13.80 -10.05 8.63
N ASN A 58 12.53 -10.40 8.71
CA ASN A 58 11.63 -9.91 9.74
C ASN A 58 10.79 -11.07 10.32
N PRO A 59 11.14 -11.61 11.50
CA PRO A 59 10.42 -12.73 12.10
C PRO A 59 8.93 -12.47 12.41
N TRP A 60 8.51 -11.21 12.50
CA TRP A 60 7.10 -10.85 12.64
C TRP A 60 6.30 -11.01 11.34
N PHE A 61 7.00 -11.14 10.21
CA PHE A 61 6.41 -11.36 8.89
C PHE A 61 6.26 -12.86 8.64
N THR A 62 5.44 -13.54 9.42
CA THR A 62 5.14 -14.96 9.18
C THR A 62 4.49 -15.17 7.82
N VAL A 63 4.59 -16.36 7.24
CA VAL A 63 3.90 -16.72 6.00
C VAL A 63 2.42 -16.39 6.08
N LYS A 64 1.75 -16.72 7.21
CA LYS A 64 0.34 -16.40 7.46
C LYS A 64 0.08 -14.89 7.41
N SER A 65 0.93 -14.08 8.05
CA SER A 65 0.80 -12.62 8.04
C SER A 65 0.97 -12.04 6.63
N ILE A 66 1.95 -12.55 5.87
CA ILE A 66 2.17 -12.13 4.48
C ILE A 66 0.98 -12.52 3.61
N THR A 67 0.51 -13.77 3.71
CA THR A 67 -0.68 -14.23 2.97
C THR A 67 -1.89 -13.37 3.25
N ASN A 68 -2.17 -13.09 4.51
CA ASN A 68 -3.30 -12.23 4.89
C ASN A 68 -3.17 -10.81 4.30
N ALA A 69 -1.95 -10.24 4.32
CA ALA A 69 -1.71 -8.91 3.76
C ALA A 69 -1.93 -8.89 2.24
N VAL A 70 -1.42 -9.89 1.53
CA VAL A 70 -1.56 -10.02 0.07
C VAL A 70 -3.02 -10.22 -0.34
N LEU A 71 -3.75 -11.09 0.36
CA LEU A 71 -5.18 -11.30 0.10
C LEU A 71 -6.00 -10.04 0.38
N SER A 72 -5.71 -9.34 1.48
CA SER A 72 -6.38 -8.07 1.80
C SER A 72 -6.11 -6.98 0.76
N ILE A 73 -4.90 -6.94 0.20
CA ILE A 73 -4.58 -6.04 -0.91
C ILE A 73 -5.36 -6.45 -2.16
N SER A 74 -5.40 -7.75 -2.47
CA SER A 74 -6.16 -8.27 -3.61
C SER A 74 -7.64 -7.88 -3.52
N ASP A 75 -8.28 -8.04 -2.35
CA ASP A 75 -9.65 -7.58 -2.10
C ASP A 75 -9.81 -6.07 -2.29
N MET A 76 -8.87 -5.30 -1.72
CA MET A 76 -8.89 -3.83 -1.78
C MET A 76 -8.86 -3.29 -3.20
N VAL A 77 -8.15 -3.98 -4.10
CA VAL A 77 -7.94 -3.53 -5.48
C VAL A 77 -8.86 -4.22 -6.49
N GLU A 78 -9.86 -4.99 -6.04
CA GLU A 78 -10.92 -5.45 -6.92
C GLU A 78 -11.62 -4.25 -7.58
N LYS A 79 -11.98 -4.41 -8.85
CA LYS A 79 -12.49 -3.30 -9.66
C LYS A 79 -13.71 -2.63 -9.04
N ASP A 80 -14.64 -3.41 -8.50
CA ASP A 80 -15.85 -2.88 -7.88
C ASP A 80 -15.55 -2.17 -6.56
N MET A 81 -14.58 -2.68 -5.78
CA MET A 81 -14.12 -2.05 -4.56
C MET A 81 -13.40 -0.73 -4.84
N LEU A 82 -12.55 -0.68 -5.87
CA LEU A 82 -11.91 0.57 -6.31
C LEU A 82 -12.95 1.60 -6.77
N ASN A 83 -13.92 1.19 -7.58
CA ASN A 83 -14.99 2.07 -8.04
C ASN A 83 -15.83 2.60 -6.88
N ALA A 84 -16.21 1.73 -5.93
CA ALA A 84 -16.96 2.12 -4.73
C ALA A 84 -16.16 3.11 -3.86
N TRP A 85 -14.85 2.86 -3.68
CA TRP A 85 -13.96 3.76 -2.94
C TRP A 85 -13.83 5.13 -3.60
N LEU A 86 -13.75 5.19 -4.92
CA LEU A 86 -13.52 6.42 -5.68
C LEU A 86 -14.81 7.21 -5.96
N ASN A 87 -15.97 6.56 -5.97
CA ASN A 87 -17.27 7.16 -6.32
C ASN A 87 -17.63 8.45 -5.55
N PRO A 88 -17.32 8.60 -4.24
CA PRO A 88 -17.63 9.84 -3.52
C PRO A 88 -16.78 11.04 -3.94
N TYR A 89 -15.71 10.83 -4.74
CA TYR A 89 -14.75 11.88 -5.08
C TYR A 89 -14.90 12.35 -6.52
N THR A 90 -14.88 13.66 -6.74
CA THR A 90 -14.77 14.24 -8.08
C THR A 90 -13.30 14.24 -8.49
N ILE A 91 -12.82 13.14 -9.07
CA ILE A 91 -11.44 13.00 -9.51
C ILE A 91 -11.27 13.60 -10.90
N LYS A 92 -10.36 14.56 -11.01
CA LYS A 92 -9.94 15.15 -12.30
C LYS A 92 -8.55 14.64 -12.64
N GLU A 93 -8.31 14.40 -13.92
CA GLU A 93 -6.96 14.07 -14.38
C GLU A 93 -6.01 15.24 -14.06
N PRO A 94 -4.82 14.94 -13.52
CA PRO A 94 -3.87 15.99 -13.19
C PRO A 94 -3.32 16.63 -14.48
N SER A 95 -3.26 17.95 -14.53
CA SER A 95 -2.62 18.68 -15.64
C SER A 95 -1.14 18.36 -15.79
N SER A 96 -0.48 17.98 -14.69
CA SER A 96 0.89 17.46 -14.65
C SER A 96 1.06 16.51 -13.47
N SER A 97 1.80 15.41 -13.69
CA SER A 97 2.14 14.47 -12.62
C SER A 97 3.11 15.11 -11.62
N LYS A 98 2.86 14.92 -10.34
CA LYS A 98 3.66 15.43 -9.23
C LYS A 98 4.48 14.33 -8.59
N ASN A 99 5.66 14.67 -8.08
CA ASN A 99 6.50 13.76 -7.32
C ASN A 99 6.03 13.73 -5.86
N VAL A 100 5.42 12.61 -5.47
CA VAL A 100 4.90 12.41 -4.11
C VAL A 100 5.83 11.46 -3.36
N LEU A 101 6.50 11.98 -2.34
CA LEU A 101 7.32 11.16 -1.45
C LEU A 101 6.41 10.33 -0.53
N ILE A 102 6.63 9.02 -0.52
CA ILE A 102 5.95 8.09 0.37
C ILE A 102 6.99 7.47 1.31
N ILE A 103 6.86 7.76 2.59
CA ILE A 103 7.71 7.19 3.62
C ILE A 103 6.92 6.08 4.28
N MET A 104 7.29 4.86 3.94
CA MET A 104 6.53 3.68 4.32
C MET A 104 6.91 3.20 5.72
N ALA A 105 5.92 2.87 6.52
CA ALA A 105 6.11 2.06 7.72
C ALA A 105 6.39 0.59 7.33
N GLY A 106 6.83 -0.22 8.28
CA GLY A 106 7.12 -1.64 8.05
C GLY A 106 6.84 -2.46 9.31
N ASN A 107 5.89 -2.04 10.12
CA ASN A 107 5.47 -2.76 11.32
C ASN A 107 4.62 -4.01 11.01
N ILE A 108 3.93 -4.02 9.89
CA ILE A 108 3.20 -5.16 9.33
C ILE A 108 3.50 -5.29 7.84
N PRO A 109 3.33 -6.49 7.23
CA PRO A 109 3.62 -6.70 5.82
C PRO A 109 2.81 -5.73 4.93
N LEU A 110 3.49 -5.11 3.96
CA LEU A 110 2.90 -4.31 2.89
C LEU A 110 2.05 -3.10 3.36
N VAL A 111 2.26 -2.62 4.58
CA VAL A 111 1.44 -1.55 5.18
C VAL A 111 1.45 -0.24 4.38
N GLY A 112 2.50 0.01 3.59
CA GLY A 112 2.63 1.19 2.74
C GLY A 112 1.86 1.11 1.42
N PHE A 113 1.24 -0.04 1.10
CA PHE A 113 0.59 -0.25 -0.20
C PHE A 113 -0.57 0.72 -0.46
N HIS A 114 -1.39 1.01 0.54
CA HIS A 114 -2.52 1.93 0.37
C HIS A 114 -2.08 3.36 -0.01
N ASP A 115 -0.96 3.82 0.53
CA ASP A 115 -0.41 5.15 0.18
C ASP A 115 0.12 5.14 -1.25
N LEU A 116 0.80 4.06 -1.66
CA LEU A 116 1.25 3.85 -3.03
C LEU A 116 0.07 3.82 -4.00
N LEU A 117 -0.96 3.01 -3.70
CA LEU A 117 -2.20 2.93 -4.47
C LEU A 117 -2.83 4.31 -4.66
N SER A 118 -2.94 5.10 -3.59
CA SER A 118 -3.54 6.43 -3.65
C SER A 118 -2.78 7.37 -4.58
N VAL A 119 -1.45 7.33 -4.58
CA VAL A 119 -0.62 8.17 -5.45
C VAL A 119 -0.74 7.75 -6.92
N ILE A 120 -0.74 6.43 -7.17
CA ILE A 120 -0.87 5.88 -8.53
C ILE A 120 -2.25 6.20 -9.11
N ILE A 121 -3.32 5.94 -8.36
CA ILE A 121 -4.70 6.20 -8.80
C ILE A 121 -4.89 7.67 -9.18
N MET A 122 -4.29 8.59 -8.44
CA MET A 122 -4.35 10.03 -8.73
C MET A 122 -3.45 10.48 -9.89
N GLY A 123 -2.74 9.57 -10.58
CA GLY A 123 -1.89 9.89 -11.72
C GLY A 123 -0.60 10.63 -11.36
N HIS A 124 -0.10 10.47 -10.14
CA HIS A 124 1.13 11.09 -9.66
C HIS A 124 2.29 10.09 -9.59
N ASN A 125 3.51 10.60 -9.48
CA ASN A 125 4.74 9.82 -9.47
C ASN A 125 5.14 9.46 -8.03
N PRO A 126 5.08 8.19 -7.62
CA PRO A 126 5.54 7.78 -6.29
C PRO A 126 7.08 7.84 -6.20
N VAL A 127 7.58 8.50 -5.17
CA VAL A 127 8.99 8.43 -4.76
C VAL A 127 9.02 7.74 -3.40
N ILE A 128 9.57 6.54 -3.33
CA ILE A 128 9.37 5.64 -2.19
C ILE A 128 10.64 5.58 -1.34
N LYS A 129 10.48 5.86 -0.07
CA LYS A 129 11.45 5.51 0.97
C LYS A 129 10.91 4.33 1.77
N LEU A 130 11.52 3.17 1.54
CA LEU A 130 11.14 1.93 2.24
C LEU A 130 11.49 1.98 3.73
N SER A 131 10.74 1.21 4.51
CA SER A 131 11.17 0.79 5.85
C SER A 131 12.24 -0.30 5.74
N SER A 132 13.21 -0.29 6.66
CA SER A 132 14.17 -1.39 6.79
C SER A 132 13.49 -2.74 7.11
N ASN A 133 12.32 -2.67 7.75
CA ASN A 133 11.57 -3.86 8.17
C ASN A 133 10.72 -4.49 7.05
N ASP A 134 10.45 -3.75 5.96
CA ASP A 134 9.73 -4.26 4.77
C ASP A 134 10.44 -3.82 3.49
N ASN A 135 11.65 -4.33 3.30
CA ASN A 135 12.48 -4.05 2.13
C ASN A 135 12.54 -5.21 1.13
N VAL A 136 11.68 -6.21 1.28
CA VAL A 136 11.55 -7.35 0.37
C VAL A 136 10.19 -7.37 -0.32
N LEU A 137 9.11 -7.36 0.46
CA LEU A 137 7.76 -7.55 -0.09
C LEU A 137 7.29 -6.36 -0.91
N MET A 138 7.49 -5.14 -0.42
CA MET A 138 7.04 -3.95 -1.15
C MET A 138 7.74 -3.77 -2.50
N PRO A 139 9.08 -3.90 -2.61
CA PRO A 139 9.74 -3.93 -3.92
C PRO A 139 9.25 -5.04 -4.83
N LEU A 140 8.98 -6.24 -4.28
CA LEU A 140 8.44 -7.36 -5.04
C LEU A 140 7.09 -7.01 -5.67
N ILE A 141 6.13 -6.51 -4.88
CA ILE A 141 4.81 -6.07 -5.39
C ILE A 141 4.95 -5.00 -6.48
N ILE A 142 5.87 -4.06 -6.28
CA ILE A 142 6.11 -3.00 -7.27
C ILE A 142 6.70 -3.57 -8.55
N ASN A 143 7.63 -4.51 -8.47
CA ASN A 143 8.18 -5.17 -9.65
C ASN A 143 7.11 -5.97 -10.41
N ILE A 144 6.29 -6.74 -9.71
CA ILE A 144 5.14 -7.44 -10.32
C ILE A 144 4.22 -6.44 -11.04
N PHE A 145 3.91 -5.32 -10.40
CA PHE A 145 3.11 -4.27 -11.02
C PHE A 145 3.76 -3.71 -12.29
N LEU A 146 5.07 -3.45 -12.27
CA LEU A 146 5.82 -2.95 -13.41
C LEU A 146 5.92 -3.98 -14.54
N ASP A 147 6.05 -5.27 -14.22
CA ASP A 147 6.14 -6.37 -15.19
C ASP A 147 4.81 -6.60 -15.90
N LEU A 148 3.68 -6.45 -15.20
CA LEU A 148 2.36 -6.51 -15.81
C LEU A 148 2.12 -5.34 -16.79
N PHE A 149 2.83 -4.22 -16.64
CA PHE A 149 2.63 -2.98 -17.41
C PHE A 149 3.94 -2.31 -17.88
N PRO A 150 4.76 -2.98 -18.68
CA PRO A 150 6.16 -2.61 -18.91
C PRO A 150 6.39 -1.29 -19.65
N SER A 151 5.42 -0.78 -20.41
CA SER A 151 5.77 0.22 -21.41
C SER A 151 5.68 1.68 -20.96
N ASN A 152 4.95 2.03 -19.90
CA ASN A 152 4.62 3.44 -19.63
C ASN A 152 4.78 3.92 -18.19
N TYR A 153 5.07 3.05 -17.21
CA TYR A 153 5.06 3.43 -15.81
C TYR A 153 6.45 3.48 -15.14
N ASN A 154 7.46 3.98 -15.84
CA ASN A 154 8.82 4.19 -15.30
C ASN A 154 8.91 5.35 -14.28
N GLN A 155 7.83 5.63 -13.56
CA GLN A 155 7.76 6.80 -12.67
C GLN A 155 7.91 6.45 -11.19
N ILE A 156 7.89 5.17 -10.82
CA ILE A 156 8.12 4.73 -9.44
C ILE A 156 9.63 4.77 -9.16
N LYS A 157 10.03 5.55 -8.16
CA LYS A 157 11.44 5.70 -7.79
C LYS A 157 11.65 5.29 -6.33
N PHE A 158 12.71 4.53 -6.08
CA PHE A 158 13.17 4.26 -4.71
C PHE A 158 14.28 5.23 -4.33
N ILE A 159 14.25 5.69 -3.09
CA ILE A 159 15.29 6.54 -2.52
C ILE A 159 15.69 6.06 -1.12
N ASN A 160 16.95 6.26 -0.77
CA ASN A 160 17.47 5.97 0.56
C ASN A 160 17.45 7.19 1.48
N ASP A 161 17.65 8.38 0.91
CA ASP A 161 17.70 9.64 1.65
C ASP A 161 16.87 10.73 0.97
N VAL A 162 16.29 11.61 1.78
CA VAL A 162 15.48 12.75 1.34
C VAL A 162 16.24 14.06 1.28
N LYS A 163 17.46 14.09 1.84
CA LYS A 163 18.29 15.31 1.92
C LYS A 163 18.63 15.84 0.53
N GLY A 164 18.51 17.15 0.35
CA GLY A 164 18.82 17.81 -0.91
C GLY A 164 17.84 17.52 -2.05
N ARG A 165 16.68 16.94 -1.76
CA ARG A 165 15.63 16.64 -2.74
C ARG A 165 14.39 17.48 -2.48
N SER A 166 13.69 17.85 -3.53
CA SER A 166 12.39 18.52 -3.47
C SER A 166 11.28 17.58 -3.90
N PHE A 167 10.12 17.71 -3.25
CA PHE A 167 8.91 16.93 -3.52
C PHE A 167 7.71 17.86 -3.51
N ASP A 168 6.72 17.58 -4.35
CA ASP A 168 5.47 18.36 -4.39
C ASP A 168 4.59 18.02 -3.17
N ALA A 169 4.60 16.78 -2.74
CA ALA A 169 3.88 16.33 -1.55
C ALA A 169 4.62 15.20 -0.83
N VAL A 170 4.30 15.00 0.44
CA VAL A 170 4.86 13.94 1.30
C VAL A 170 3.74 13.24 2.04
N ILE A 171 3.69 11.93 1.95
CA ILE A 171 2.87 11.06 2.78
C ILE A 171 3.82 10.28 3.69
N THR A 172 3.67 10.41 5.00
CA THR A 172 4.50 9.69 5.96
C THR A 172 3.64 9.02 7.01
N THR A 173 3.97 7.78 7.27
CA THR A 173 3.38 6.99 8.37
C THR A 173 4.52 6.52 9.25
N GLY A 174 4.51 6.86 10.53
CA GLY A 174 5.60 6.49 11.42
C GLY A 174 5.52 7.13 12.80
N THR A 175 6.64 7.03 13.54
CA THR A 175 6.79 7.60 14.88
C THR A 175 6.86 9.13 14.85
N ASP A 176 6.66 9.77 16.01
CA ASP A 176 6.76 11.23 16.15
C ASP A 176 8.15 11.75 15.77
N ASN A 177 9.22 10.99 16.04
CA ASN A 177 10.58 11.36 15.64
C ASN A 177 10.73 11.39 14.11
N SER A 178 10.20 10.38 13.42
CA SER A 178 10.17 10.37 11.96
C SER A 178 9.37 11.56 11.41
N ALA A 179 8.23 11.86 12.00
CA ALA A 179 7.38 12.98 11.59
C ALA A 179 8.12 14.33 11.70
N ASN A 180 8.88 14.56 12.78
CA ASN A 180 9.66 15.81 12.97
C ASN A 180 10.82 15.91 11.98
N TYR A 181 11.53 14.80 11.71
CA TYR A 181 12.57 14.74 10.69
C TYR A 181 12.06 15.19 9.32
N PHE A 182 10.94 14.63 8.87
CA PHE A 182 10.40 14.95 7.55
C PHE A 182 9.72 16.32 7.47
N LYS A 183 9.22 16.85 8.58
CA LYS A 183 8.79 18.26 8.65
C LYS A 183 9.95 19.21 8.35
N TYR A 184 11.13 18.88 8.83
CA TYR A 184 12.33 19.71 8.64
C TYR A 184 12.85 19.63 7.20
N TYR A 185 13.04 18.43 6.67
CA TYR A 185 13.64 18.24 5.34
C TYR A 185 12.70 18.49 4.15
N CYS A 186 11.39 18.46 4.37
CA CYS A 186 10.39 18.65 3.31
C CYS A 186 9.53 19.90 3.60
N LYS A 187 10.13 21.03 3.94
CA LYS A 187 9.42 22.25 4.41
C LYS A 187 8.36 22.71 3.42
N ASP A 188 8.68 22.77 2.14
CA ASP A 188 7.85 23.36 1.09
C ASP A 188 6.80 22.41 0.50
N ALA A 189 6.91 21.11 0.78
CA ALA A 189 5.97 20.11 0.29
C ALA A 189 4.65 20.13 1.06
N LYS A 190 3.54 19.84 0.39
CA LYS A 190 2.27 19.50 1.06
C LYS A 190 2.44 18.20 1.83
N LYS A 191 1.91 18.11 3.06
CA LYS A 191 2.22 17.00 3.97
C LYS A 191 0.97 16.31 4.48
N ILE A 192 0.94 14.98 4.39
CA ILE A 192 0.04 14.10 5.13
C ILE A 192 0.90 13.31 6.11
N ILE A 193 0.84 13.67 7.38
CA ILE A 193 1.63 13.03 8.44
C ILE A 193 0.69 12.22 9.32
N ARG A 194 0.84 10.90 9.26
CA ARG A 194 0.10 9.97 10.12
C ARG A 194 1.02 9.54 11.25
N LYS A 195 0.74 10.06 12.43
CA LYS A 195 1.44 9.69 13.66
C LYS A 195 0.89 8.39 14.23
N ASN A 196 1.46 7.97 15.36
CA ASN A 196 0.98 6.82 16.13
C ASN A 196 -0.54 6.91 16.33
N ARG A 197 -1.24 5.84 15.94
CA ARG A 197 -2.66 5.67 16.14
C ARG A 197 -2.89 4.45 17.02
N ARG A 198 -3.96 4.48 17.78
CA ARG A 198 -4.41 3.36 18.60
C ARG A 198 -5.90 3.21 18.40
N SER A 199 -6.37 1.97 18.29
CA SER A 199 -7.79 1.67 18.24
C SER A 199 -8.28 1.21 19.61
N ILE A 200 -9.55 1.46 19.87
CA ILE A 200 -10.24 1.01 21.06
C ILE A 200 -11.45 0.19 20.65
N ALA A 201 -11.90 -0.72 21.50
CA ALA A 201 -13.21 -1.35 21.37
C ALA A 201 -14.04 -1.07 22.62
N VAL A 202 -15.32 -0.83 22.42
CA VAL A 202 -16.30 -0.62 23.46
C VAL A 202 -17.30 -1.77 23.37
N LEU A 203 -17.39 -2.55 24.42
CA LEU A 203 -18.32 -3.67 24.53
C LEU A 203 -19.48 -3.25 25.47
N ASP A 204 -20.67 -3.72 25.14
CA ASP A 204 -21.87 -3.47 25.94
C ASP A 204 -22.34 -4.68 26.76
N GLY A 205 -21.73 -5.86 26.52
CA GLY A 205 -22.04 -7.11 27.19
C GLY A 205 -23.03 -7.99 26.44
N SER A 206 -23.51 -7.54 25.27
CA SER A 206 -24.45 -8.30 24.43
C SER A 206 -23.77 -9.02 23.26
N GLU A 207 -22.44 -8.97 23.17
CA GLU A 207 -21.67 -9.48 22.03
C GLU A 207 -21.85 -11.00 21.88
N SER A 208 -22.15 -11.42 20.66
CA SER A 208 -22.15 -12.83 20.29
C SER A 208 -20.72 -13.42 20.31
N SER A 209 -20.64 -14.75 20.45
CA SER A 209 -19.35 -15.46 20.37
C SER A 209 -18.58 -15.16 19.07
N GLN A 210 -19.28 -14.91 17.96
CA GLN A 210 -18.65 -14.56 16.69
C GLN A 210 -18.05 -13.15 16.72
N GLN A 211 -18.73 -12.19 17.35
CA GLN A 211 -18.21 -10.83 17.52
C GLN A 211 -16.98 -10.81 18.43
N ILE A 212 -16.98 -11.61 19.52
CA ILE A 212 -15.81 -11.74 20.39
C ILE A 212 -14.62 -12.39 19.66
N LYS A 213 -14.84 -13.39 18.78
CA LYS A 213 -13.80 -13.93 17.91
C LYS A 213 -13.28 -12.90 16.91
N GLY A 214 -14.15 -12.07 16.35
CA GLY A 214 -13.77 -10.93 15.52
C GLY A 214 -12.88 -9.94 16.29
N LEU A 215 -13.26 -9.60 17.52
CA LEU A 215 -12.46 -8.75 18.40
C LEU A 215 -11.07 -9.36 18.68
N ALA A 216 -10.98 -10.68 18.90
CA ALA A 216 -9.70 -11.35 19.06
C ALA A 216 -8.79 -11.14 17.84
N ASN A 217 -9.33 -11.25 16.63
CA ASN A 217 -8.59 -10.94 15.40
C ASN A 217 -8.17 -9.45 15.36
N ASP A 218 -9.04 -8.52 15.71
CA ASP A 218 -8.73 -7.09 15.74
C ASP A 218 -7.63 -6.75 16.74
N ILE A 219 -7.48 -7.52 17.80
CA ILE A 219 -6.42 -7.36 18.82
C ILE A 219 -5.12 -8.01 18.34
N PHE A 220 -5.18 -9.28 17.93
CA PHE A 220 -4.00 -10.14 17.78
C PHE A 220 -3.50 -10.29 16.34
N LEU A 221 -4.28 -9.90 15.33
CA LEU A 221 -3.81 -9.92 13.95
C LEU A 221 -2.49 -9.15 13.83
N TYR A 222 -1.53 -9.72 13.13
CA TYR A 222 -0.16 -9.19 13.05
C TYR A 222 0.49 -8.95 14.43
N TYR A 223 0.15 -9.79 15.42
CA TYR A 223 0.68 -9.68 16.80
C TYR A 223 0.41 -8.34 17.48
N GLY A 224 -0.67 -7.67 17.10
CA GLY A 224 -1.00 -6.34 17.62
C GLY A 224 -0.12 -5.20 17.11
N LEU A 225 0.74 -5.44 16.11
CA LEU A 225 1.69 -4.46 15.59
C LEU A 225 1.05 -3.45 14.64
N GLY A 226 -0.14 -3.71 14.12
CA GLY A 226 -0.85 -2.79 13.24
C GLY A 226 -1.39 -1.57 13.99
N CYS A 227 -1.31 -0.40 13.37
CA CYS A 227 -1.84 0.83 13.96
C CYS A 227 -3.37 0.85 14.15
N ARG A 228 -4.07 -0.12 13.56
CA ARG A 228 -5.52 -0.31 13.70
C ARG A 228 -5.88 -1.46 14.64
N ASN A 229 -4.90 -2.20 15.16
CA ASN A 229 -5.17 -3.22 16.16
C ASN A 229 -5.75 -2.56 17.43
N VAL A 230 -6.74 -3.23 18.01
CA VAL A 230 -7.36 -2.78 19.25
C VAL A 230 -6.36 -2.91 20.40
N SER A 231 -6.04 -1.82 21.05
CA SER A 231 -5.06 -1.76 22.15
C SER A 231 -5.69 -1.44 23.51
N LYS A 232 -6.98 -1.16 23.53
CA LYS A 232 -7.73 -0.88 24.77
C LYS A 232 -9.19 -1.30 24.61
N LEU A 233 -9.70 -1.95 25.63
CA LEU A 233 -11.11 -2.34 25.75
C LEU A 233 -11.80 -1.49 26.80
N TYR A 234 -13.02 -1.07 26.53
CA TYR A 234 -13.94 -0.54 27.51
C TYR A 234 -15.06 -1.56 27.70
N LEU A 235 -15.29 -1.97 28.93
CA LEU A 235 -16.21 -3.02 29.31
C LEU A 235 -17.25 -2.48 30.30
N PRO A 236 -18.50 -2.96 30.30
CA PRO A 236 -19.47 -2.62 31.31
C PRO A 236 -19.04 -3.12 32.71
N CYS A 237 -19.53 -2.47 33.72
CA CYS A 237 -19.27 -2.88 35.10
C CYS A 237 -19.75 -4.32 35.32
N GLY A 238 -18.90 -5.16 35.89
CA GLY A 238 -19.23 -6.56 36.17
C GLY A 238 -19.13 -7.51 34.94
N TYR A 239 -18.53 -7.05 33.84
CA TYR A 239 -18.31 -7.91 32.64
C TYR A 239 -17.48 -9.15 33.02
N ASP A 240 -17.94 -10.34 32.58
CA ASP A 240 -17.18 -11.60 32.78
C ASP A 240 -16.03 -11.71 31.79
N LEU A 241 -14.81 -11.44 32.26
CA LEU A 241 -13.58 -11.52 31.44
C LEU A 241 -13.30 -12.92 30.88
N ASN A 242 -13.88 -13.99 31.47
CA ASN A 242 -13.69 -15.35 30.95
C ASN A 242 -14.26 -15.50 29.55
N ILE A 243 -15.26 -14.72 29.17
CA ILE A 243 -15.82 -14.69 27.81
C ILE A 243 -14.74 -14.28 26.81
N LEU A 244 -13.96 -13.25 27.14
CA LEU A 244 -12.85 -12.79 26.28
C LEU A 244 -11.72 -13.81 26.26
N PHE A 245 -11.25 -14.26 27.42
CA PHE A 245 -10.11 -15.17 27.53
C PHE A 245 -10.37 -16.50 26.79
N LYS A 246 -11.56 -17.09 26.86
CA LYS A 246 -11.91 -18.30 26.09
C LYS A 246 -11.78 -18.10 24.59
N SER A 247 -12.04 -16.90 24.09
CA SER A 247 -11.91 -16.57 22.66
C SER A 247 -10.50 -16.15 22.24
N PHE A 248 -9.66 -15.73 23.19
CA PHE A 248 -8.29 -15.29 22.91
C PHE A 248 -7.29 -16.45 22.88
N TYR A 249 -7.64 -17.60 23.46
CA TYR A 249 -6.81 -18.82 23.51
C TYR A 249 -7.05 -19.79 22.35
N LEU A 250 -7.67 -19.35 21.25
CA LEU A 250 -7.95 -20.20 20.07
C LEU A 250 -6.86 -20.08 19.00
#